data_cc444e1d37a4fd040d6800db07e8badc
#
_entry.id   cc444e1d37a4fd040d6800db07e8badc
#
_cell.length_a   1.000
_cell.length_b   1.000
_cell.length_c   1.000
_cell.angle_alpha   90.00
_cell.angle_beta   90.00
_cell.angle_gamma   90.00
#
_symmetry.space_group_name_H-M   'P 1'
#
loop_
_entity.id
_entity.type
_entity.pdbx_description
1 polymer ?
#
loop_
_entity_poly.entity_id
_entity_poly.type
_entity_poly.pdbx_seq_one_letter_code
_entity_poly.pdbx_strand_id
1 'polypeptide(L)'
;MVLAGSLPKGAPKDTYYTWVESCKKAGAKVFLDADGELLAEGLKAAPYLVKPNNDELSRMMGRELKTLDELADAGQALIRRGIEHVVVSMGGRGALYLRKDSVIYAPALKVKVGSTVGAGDSVVAALAYAEAEGLSEENTVRLSIATGAANVMCSGTQAAERSQIEELLPLVTFQHL
;
A
#
# COMPACT_ATOMS: atom_id res chain seq x y z
N MET A 1 7.55 -0.28 -11.47
CA MET A 1 8.55 0.53 -10.71
C MET A 1 8.02 0.83 -9.32
N VAL A 2 8.83 0.63 -8.29
CA VAL A 2 8.47 1.01 -6.91
C VAL A 2 9.28 2.27 -6.55
N LEU A 3 8.60 3.27 -6.03
CA LEU A 3 9.15 4.51 -5.50
C LEU A 3 8.69 4.59 -4.03
N ALA A 4 9.61 4.40 -3.09
CA ALA A 4 9.29 4.31 -1.67
C ALA A 4 10.28 5.09 -0.80
N GLY A 5 9.81 5.51 0.38
CA GLY A 5 10.63 6.09 1.43
C GLY A 5 10.74 7.62 1.38
N SER A 6 11.69 8.12 2.16
CA SER A 6 11.98 9.56 2.28
C SER A 6 13.10 9.97 1.31
N LEU A 7 13.10 11.24 0.94
CA LEU A 7 14.17 11.82 0.12
C LEU A 7 15.26 12.46 1.01
N PRO A 8 16.51 12.51 0.53
CA PRO A 8 17.57 13.19 1.26
C PRO A 8 17.28 14.69 1.40
N LYS A 9 17.83 15.30 2.47
CA LYS A 9 17.69 16.75 2.71
C LYS A 9 18.21 17.55 1.52
N GLY A 10 17.37 18.47 1.04
CA GLY A 10 17.70 19.32 -0.12
C GLY A 10 17.23 18.78 -1.46
N ALA A 11 16.66 17.58 -1.52
CA ALA A 11 16.00 17.11 -2.73
C ALA A 11 14.77 17.96 -3.05
N PRO A 12 14.49 18.23 -4.35
CA PRO A 12 13.30 18.96 -4.76
C PRO A 12 12.03 18.28 -4.26
N LYS A 13 11.04 19.07 -3.82
CA LYS A 13 9.76 18.52 -3.30
C LYS A 13 8.97 17.77 -4.37
N ASP A 14 9.13 18.12 -5.63
CA ASP A 14 8.48 17.53 -6.80
C ASP A 14 9.23 16.30 -7.37
N THR A 15 10.25 15.80 -6.67
CA THR A 15 11.05 14.65 -7.13
C THR A 15 10.18 13.44 -7.45
N TYR A 16 9.24 13.06 -6.57
CA TYR A 16 8.36 11.93 -6.84
C TYR A 16 7.40 12.20 -7.99
N TYR A 17 6.88 13.43 -8.12
CA TYR A 17 6.10 13.82 -9.29
C TYR A 17 6.88 13.58 -10.58
N THR A 18 8.09 14.11 -10.66
CA THR A 18 8.96 14.00 -11.83
C THR A 18 9.31 12.53 -12.15
N TRP A 19 9.58 11.73 -11.14
CA TRP A 19 9.91 10.31 -11.32
C TRP A 19 8.70 9.50 -11.76
N VAL A 20 7.51 9.73 -11.17
CA VAL A 20 6.27 9.09 -11.61
C VAL A 20 6.00 9.40 -13.08
N GLU A 21 6.08 10.67 -13.48
CA GLU A 21 5.88 11.08 -14.87
C GLU A 21 6.88 10.43 -15.82
N SER A 22 8.15 10.39 -15.44
CA SER A 22 9.21 9.78 -16.25
C SER A 22 9.00 8.27 -16.43
N CYS A 23 8.64 7.57 -15.35
CA CYS A 23 8.36 6.14 -15.39
C CYS A 23 7.10 5.83 -16.23
N LYS A 24 6.03 6.63 -16.08
CA LYS A 24 4.81 6.48 -16.89
C LYS A 24 5.09 6.69 -18.38
N LYS A 25 5.89 7.70 -18.75
CA LYS A 25 6.32 7.92 -20.15
C LYS A 25 7.10 6.75 -20.73
N ALA A 26 7.82 6.01 -19.86
CA ALA A 26 8.52 4.78 -20.24
C ALA A 26 7.60 3.53 -20.23
N GLY A 27 6.30 3.69 -20.02
CA GLY A 27 5.32 2.59 -19.98
C GLY A 27 5.31 1.77 -18.69
N ALA A 28 5.96 2.26 -17.62
CA ALA A 28 6.02 1.53 -16.36
C ALA A 28 4.84 1.89 -15.44
N LYS A 29 4.23 0.87 -14.82
CA LYS A 29 3.32 1.03 -13.69
C LYS A 29 4.11 1.46 -12.45
N VAL A 30 3.68 2.52 -11.78
CA VAL A 30 4.40 3.11 -10.64
C VAL A 30 3.64 2.86 -9.35
N PHE A 31 4.31 2.24 -8.39
CA PHE A 31 3.87 2.04 -7.01
C PHE A 31 4.54 3.10 -6.16
N LEU A 32 3.75 3.99 -5.57
CA LEU A 32 4.26 5.09 -4.75
C LEU A 32 3.91 4.86 -3.27
N ASP A 33 4.93 4.80 -2.43
CA ASP A 33 4.84 4.72 -0.97
C ASP A 33 5.71 5.81 -0.33
N ALA A 34 5.13 6.97 -0.16
CA ALA A 34 5.79 8.15 0.40
C ALA A 34 4.90 8.80 1.47
N ASP A 35 5.43 9.75 2.21
CA ASP A 35 4.72 10.47 3.28
C ASP A 35 4.68 11.97 3.02
N GLY A 36 3.72 12.65 3.68
CA GLY A 36 3.63 14.09 3.78
C GLY A 36 3.55 14.81 2.43
N GLU A 37 4.35 15.88 2.30
CA GLU A 37 4.38 16.70 1.08
C GLU A 37 4.86 15.90 -0.14
N LEU A 38 5.76 14.94 0.05
CA LEU A 38 6.28 14.12 -1.04
C LEU A 38 5.19 13.24 -1.65
N LEU A 39 4.35 12.64 -0.82
CA LEU A 39 3.17 11.90 -1.27
C LEU A 39 2.20 12.83 -1.99
N ALA A 40 1.87 13.98 -1.39
CA ALA A 40 0.94 14.95 -1.97
C ALA A 40 1.38 15.43 -3.36
N GLU A 41 2.68 15.69 -3.56
CA GLU A 41 3.23 16.05 -4.85
C GLU A 41 3.21 14.87 -5.84
N GLY A 42 3.65 13.68 -5.40
CA GLY A 42 3.68 12.49 -6.25
C GLY A 42 2.29 12.06 -6.76
N LEU A 43 1.25 12.26 -5.95
CA LEU A 43 -0.15 11.98 -6.33
C LEU A 43 -0.65 12.82 -7.50
N LYS A 44 -0.07 14.01 -7.75
CA LYS A 44 -0.44 14.86 -8.90
C LYS A 44 -0.11 14.22 -10.24
N ALA A 45 0.87 13.31 -10.26
CA ALA A 45 1.23 12.53 -11.45
C ALA A 45 0.37 11.28 -11.65
N ALA A 46 -0.61 11.02 -10.77
CA ALA A 46 -1.48 9.85 -10.78
C ALA A 46 -0.69 8.53 -10.98
N PRO A 47 0.08 8.09 -9.97
CA PRO A 47 0.76 6.80 -10.02
C PRO A 47 -0.25 5.65 -10.16
N TYR A 48 0.22 4.49 -10.62
CA TYR A 48 -0.61 3.30 -10.78
C TYR A 48 -1.22 2.83 -9.43
N LEU A 49 -0.39 2.76 -8.40
CA LEU A 49 -0.80 2.36 -7.05
C LEU A 49 -0.20 3.28 -6.00
N VAL A 50 -0.98 3.60 -4.97
CA VAL A 50 -0.52 4.27 -3.76
C VAL A 50 -0.94 3.50 -2.52
N LYS A 51 -0.08 3.54 -1.47
CA LYS A 51 -0.37 2.85 -0.21
C LYS A 51 -0.25 3.78 0.99
N PRO A 52 -1.15 4.75 1.20
CA PRO A 52 -1.18 5.51 2.44
C PRO A 52 -1.59 4.64 3.63
N ASN A 53 -1.12 4.96 4.82
CA ASN A 53 -1.76 4.48 6.04
C ASN A 53 -2.97 5.36 6.41
N ASN A 54 -3.78 4.90 7.40
CA ASN A 54 -4.97 5.64 7.83
C ASN A 54 -4.68 7.07 8.32
N ASP A 55 -3.53 7.29 8.96
CA ASP A 55 -3.16 8.60 9.49
C ASP A 55 -2.68 9.54 8.38
N GLU A 56 -1.92 9.01 7.41
CA GLU A 56 -1.51 9.74 6.21
C GLU A 56 -2.72 10.16 5.39
N LEU A 57 -3.66 9.23 5.17
CA LEU A 57 -4.89 9.52 4.43
C LEU A 57 -5.74 10.56 5.17
N SER A 58 -5.86 10.47 6.50
CA SER A 58 -6.56 11.45 7.33
C SER A 58 -5.93 12.85 7.21
N ARG A 59 -4.61 12.94 7.28
CA ARG A 59 -3.88 14.21 7.08
C ARG A 59 -4.13 14.80 5.69
N MET A 60 -4.11 13.95 4.65
CA MET A 60 -4.38 14.39 3.28
C MET A 60 -5.80 14.93 3.10
N MET A 61 -6.78 14.35 3.80
CA MET A 61 -8.18 14.79 3.77
C MET A 61 -8.47 15.96 4.71
N GLY A 62 -7.51 16.38 5.53
CA GLY A 62 -7.67 17.47 6.49
C GLY A 62 -8.65 17.16 7.63
N ARG A 63 -9.00 15.90 7.84
CA ARG A 63 -9.88 15.42 8.92
C ARG A 63 -9.53 14.00 9.35
N GLU A 64 -9.85 13.65 10.58
CA GLU A 64 -9.71 12.29 11.08
C GLU A 64 -10.71 11.36 10.37
N LEU A 65 -10.24 10.19 9.91
CA LEU A 65 -11.02 9.11 9.32
C LEU A 65 -11.08 7.93 10.29
N LYS A 66 -12.24 7.62 10.83
CA LYS A 66 -12.41 6.65 11.93
C LYS A 66 -12.97 5.32 11.48
N THR A 67 -13.88 5.35 10.50
CA THR A 67 -14.61 4.17 10.03
C THR A 67 -14.04 3.63 8.72
N LEU A 68 -14.36 2.37 8.41
CA LEU A 68 -13.99 1.78 7.12
C LEU A 68 -14.62 2.54 5.96
N ASP A 69 -15.87 2.98 6.11
CA ASP A 69 -16.59 3.75 5.08
C ASP A 69 -15.90 5.08 4.80
N GLU A 70 -15.50 5.83 5.85
CA GLU A 70 -14.76 7.08 5.69
C GLU A 70 -13.40 6.89 4.99
N LEU A 71 -12.70 5.81 5.32
CA LEU A 71 -11.43 5.44 4.67
C LEU A 71 -11.67 5.02 3.21
N ALA A 72 -12.74 4.26 2.95
CA ALA A 72 -13.11 3.85 1.60
C ALA A 72 -13.48 5.05 0.73
N ASP A 73 -14.31 5.96 1.23
CA ASP A 73 -14.69 7.20 0.54
C ASP A 73 -13.47 8.07 0.19
N ALA A 74 -12.53 8.20 1.14
CA ALA A 74 -11.30 8.94 0.94
C ALA A 74 -10.39 8.26 -0.10
N GLY A 75 -10.25 6.94 -0.06
CA GLY A 75 -9.52 6.17 -1.06
C GLY A 75 -10.15 6.29 -2.45
N GLN A 76 -11.49 6.20 -2.54
CA GLN A 76 -12.22 6.42 -3.79
C GLN A 76 -12.05 7.84 -4.34
N ALA A 77 -11.86 8.84 -3.47
CA ALA A 77 -11.53 10.19 -3.93
C ALA A 77 -10.16 10.25 -4.64
N LEU A 78 -9.19 9.44 -4.22
CA LEU A 78 -7.91 9.29 -4.91
C LEU A 78 -8.06 8.55 -6.26
N ILE A 79 -8.89 7.48 -6.31
CA ILE A 79 -9.22 6.78 -7.56
C ILE A 79 -9.81 7.77 -8.57
N ARG A 80 -10.75 8.62 -8.17
CA ARG A 80 -11.34 9.66 -9.04
C ARG A 80 -10.32 10.68 -9.57
N ARG A 81 -9.13 10.79 -8.97
CA ARG A 81 -8.02 11.62 -9.43
C ARG A 81 -7.11 10.92 -10.46
N GLY A 82 -7.47 9.70 -10.88
CA GLY A 82 -6.75 8.95 -11.91
C GLY A 82 -5.77 7.90 -11.38
N ILE A 83 -5.77 7.64 -10.08
CA ILE A 83 -5.00 6.53 -9.49
C ILE A 83 -5.79 5.25 -9.70
N GLU A 84 -5.16 4.18 -10.17
CA GLU A 84 -5.87 2.94 -10.48
C GLU A 84 -6.12 2.07 -9.24
N HIS A 85 -5.16 2.08 -8.30
CA HIS A 85 -5.22 1.28 -7.07
C HIS A 85 -4.85 2.11 -5.85
N VAL A 86 -5.65 2.02 -4.80
CA VAL A 86 -5.35 2.58 -3.48
C VAL A 86 -5.39 1.47 -2.45
N VAL A 87 -4.33 1.34 -1.65
CA VAL A 87 -4.28 0.41 -0.52
C VAL A 87 -4.13 1.23 0.74
N VAL A 88 -5.15 1.22 1.61
CA VAL A 88 -5.09 1.94 2.89
C VAL A 88 -4.69 0.97 3.98
N SER A 89 -3.46 1.06 4.46
CA SER A 89 -2.97 0.22 5.56
C SER A 89 -3.43 0.77 6.92
N MET A 90 -3.86 -0.12 7.82
CA MET A 90 -4.41 0.22 9.14
C MET A 90 -3.71 -0.53 10.28
N GLY A 91 -2.48 -0.96 10.06
CA GLY A 91 -1.70 -1.72 11.02
C GLY A 91 -2.42 -3.00 11.47
N GLY A 92 -2.59 -3.19 12.78
CA GLY A 92 -3.28 -4.37 13.34
C GLY A 92 -4.76 -4.51 12.98
N ARG A 93 -5.36 -3.53 12.30
CA ARG A 93 -6.73 -3.63 11.75
C ARG A 93 -6.75 -4.18 10.32
N GLY A 94 -5.61 -4.38 9.66
CA GLY A 94 -5.53 -4.87 8.29
C GLY A 94 -5.42 -3.78 7.24
N ALA A 95 -6.08 -3.95 6.10
CA ALA A 95 -6.03 -2.98 5.01
C ALA A 95 -7.31 -2.95 4.18
N LEU A 96 -7.56 -1.80 3.54
CA LEU A 96 -8.54 -1.63 2.47
C LEU A 96 -7.84 -1.61 1.12
N TYR A 97 -8.38 -2.32 0.17
CA TYR A 97 -7.94 -2.36 -1.24
C TYR A 97 -9.04 -1.77 -2.09
N LEU A 98 -8.73 -0.70 -2.81
CA LEU A 98 -9.70 0.05 -3.58
C LEU A 98 -9.28 0.11 -5.04
N ARG A 99 -10.23 -0.16 -5.90
CA ARG A 99 -10.23 0.07 -7.35
C ARG A 99 -11.49 0.83 -7.72
N LYS A 100 -11.63 1.16 -9.01
CA LYS A 100 -12.80 1.88 -9.52
C LYS A 100 -14.13 1.24 -9.11
N ASP A 101 -14.23 -0.08 -9.27
CA ASP A 101 -15.48 -0.83 -9.10
C ASP A 101 -15.38 -1.92 -8.01
N SER A 102 -14.36 -1.84 -7.14
CA SER A 102 -14.12 -2.81 -6.08
C SER A 102 -13.57 -2.14 -4.82
N VAL A 103 -14.11 -2.54 -3.68
CA VAL A 103 -13.56 -2.23 -2.36
C VAL A 103 -13.50 -3.53 -1.56
N ILE A 104 -12.29 -3.93 -1.16
CA ILE A 104 -12.06 -5.12 -0.36
C ILE A 104 -11.45 -4.71 0.98
N TYR A 105 -12.03 -5.18 2.06
CA TYR A 105 -11.45 -5.12 3.39
C TYR A 105 -10.83 -6.47 3.77
N ALA A 106 -9.58 -6.46 4.16
CA ALA A 106 -8.90 -7.63 4.71
C ALA A 106 -8.37 -7.33 6.11
N PRO A 107 -8.86 -8.03 7.15
CA PRO A 107 -8.33 -7.88 8.51
C PRO A 107 -6.89 -8.39 8.60
N ALA A 108 -6.10 -7.81 9.50
CA ALA A 108 -4.76 -8.29 9.78
C ALA A 108 -4.81 -9.69 10.40
N LEU A 109 -3.83 -10.52 10.07
CA LEU A 109 -3.62 -11.79 10.75
C LEU A 109 -3.11 -11.55 12.18
N LYS A 110 -3.64 -12.34 13.12
CA LYS A 110 -3.17 -12.32 14.50
C LYS A 110 -1.90 -13.15 14.62
N VAL A 111 -0.77 -12.48 14.64
CA VAL A 111 0.55 -13.09 14.73
C VAL A 111 1.33 -12.54 15.92
N LYS A 112 2.39 -13.25 16.34
CA LYS A 112 3.33 -12.73 17.35
C LYS A 112 4.22 -11.68 16.69
N VAL A 113 4.09 -10.43 17.14
CA VAL A 113 4.86 -9.30 16.59
C VAL A 113 6.28 -9.30 17.15
N GLY A 114 7.26 -9.39 16.28
CA GLY A 114 8.68 -9.18 16.56
C GLY A 114 9.11 -7.73 16.27
N SER A 115 8.82 -7.24 15.06
CA SER A 115 9.10 -5.87 14.63
C SER A 115 8.07 -5.40 13.63
N THR A 116 7.71 -4.11 13.64
CA THR A 116 6.84 -3.51 12.63
C THR A 116 7.61 -2.78 11.54
N VAL A 117 8.95 -2.71 11.66
CA VAL A 117 9.81 -2.03 10.68
C VAL A 117 9.83 -2.82 9.38
N GLY A 118 9.60 -2.13 8.26
CA GLY A 118 9.59 -2.74 6.92
C GLY A 118 8.30 -3.47 6.56
N ALA A 119 7.29 -3.54 7.46
CA ALA A 119 6.02 -4.18 7.15
C ALA A 119 5.31 -3.48 5.97
N GLY A 120 5.33 -2.14 5.93
CA GLY A 120 4.79 -1.36 4.82
C GLY A 120 5.50 -1.66 3.50
N ASP A 121 6.83 -1.68 3.52
CA ASP A 121 7.66 -1.98 2.35
C ASP A 121 7.41 -3.39 1.82
N SER A 122 7.26 -4.37 2.74
CA SER A 122 6.94 -5.76 2.40
C SER A 122 5.58 -5.88 1.71
N VAL A 123 4.57 -5.13 2.17
CA VAL A 123 3.26 -5.05 1.51
C VAL A 123 3.39 -4.46 0.11
N VAL A 124 4.15 -3.38 -0.06
CA VAL A 124 4.38 -2.78 -1.40
C VAL A 124 5.10 -3.75 -2.32
N ALA A 125 6.10 -4.48 -1.83
CA ALA A 125 6.80 -5.49 -2.58
C ALA A 125 5.86 -6.62 -3.04
N ALA A 126 4.99 -7.10 -2.16
CA ALA A 126 3.98 -8.11 -2.50
C ALA A 126 2.98 -7.60 -3.55
N LEU A 127 2.52 -6.35 -3.44
CA LEU A 127 1.63 -5.72 -4.43
C LEU A 127 2.30 -5.60 -5.80
N ALA A 128 3.57 -5.17 -5.83
CA ALA A 128 4.34 -5.05 -7.07
C ALA A 128 4.61 -6.42 -7.71
N TYR A 129 4.92 -7.43 -6.90
CA TYR A 129 5.07 -8.81 -7.35
C TYR A 129 3.77 -9.37 -7.92
N ALA A 130 2.66 -9.21 -7.19
CA ALA A 130 1.34 -9.67 -7.63
C ALA A 130 0.94 -9.08 -8.99
N GLU A 131 1.22 -7.80 -9.20
CA GLU A 131 0.97 -7.13 -10.48
C GLU A 131 1.86 -7.68 -11.60
N ALA A 132 3.14 -7.93 -11.32
CA ALA A 132 4.08 -8.49 -12.31
C ALA A 132 3.68 -9.90 -12.73
N GLU A 133 3.17 -10.72 -11.79
CA GLU A 133 2.70 -12.09 -12.03
C GLU A 133 1.25 -12.15 -12.56
N GLY A 134 0.55 -11.02 -12.66
CA GLY A 134 -0.83 -10.97 -13.13
C GLY A 134 -1.82 -11.69 -12.20
N LEU A 135 -1.58 -11.64 -10.88
CA LEU A 135 -2.46 -12.28 -9.91
C LEU A 135 -3.85 -11.62 -9.89
N SER A 136 -4.87 -12.42 -9.58
CA SER A 136 -6.22 -11.89 -9.32
C SER A 136 -6.22 -10.93 -8.13
N GLU A 137 -7.23 -10.07 -8.06
CA GLU A 137 -7.38 -9.11 -6.95
C GLU A 137 -7.38 -9.82 -5.59
N GLU A 138 -8.15 -10.90 -5.45
CA GLU A 138 -8.21 -11.69 -4.22
C GLU A 138 -6.86 -12.30 -3.83
N ASN A 139 -6.11 -12.84 -4.80
CA ASN A 139 -4.78 -13.39 -4.55
C ASN A 139 -3.77 -12.30 -4.19
N THR A 140 -3.91 -11.10 -4.78
CA THR A 140 -3.12 -9.92 -4.42
C THR A 140 -3.38 -9.51 -2.96
N VAL A 141 -4.64 -9.47 -2.54
CA VAL A 141 -5.04 -9.20 -1.15
C VAL A 141 -4.43 -10.25 -0.22
N ARG A 142 -4.60 -11.54 -0.51
CA ARG A 142 -4.05 -12.63 0.31
C ARG A 142 -2.53 -12.52 0.44
N LEU A 143 -1.83 -12.35 -0.68
CA LEU A 143 -0.38 -12.26 -0.69
C LEU A 143 0.13 -11.08 0.13
N SER A 144 -0.45 -9.89 -0.06
CA SER A 144 0.02 -8.68 0.62
C SER A 144 -0.25 -8.71 2.13
N ILE A 145 -1.40 -9.23 2.58
CA ILE A 145 -1.70 -9.40 4.01
C ILE A 145 -0.78 -10.47 4.63
N ALA A 146 -0.60 -11.61 3.97
CA ALA A 146 0.29 -12.67 4.46
C ALA A 146 1.75 -12.20 4.54
N THR A 147 2.23 -11.46 3.52
CA THR A 147 3.59 -10.92 3.49
C THR A 147 3.81 -9.88 4.60
N GLY A 148 2.87 -8.95 4.80
CA GLY A 148 2.92 -8.00 5.90
C GLY A 148 2.93 -8.69 7.27
N ALA A 149 2.09 -9.69 7.46
CA ALA A 149 2.02 -10.47 8.70
C ALA A 149 3.31 -11.28 8.95
N ALA A 150 3.85 -11.95 7.93
CA ALA A 150 5.11 -12.68 8.03
C ALA A 150 6.28 -11.73 8.39
N ASN A 151 6.32 -10.55 7.77
CA ASN A 151 7.36 -9.56 8.05
C ASN A 151 7.33 -9.09 9.52
N VAL A 152 6.15 -8.80 10.09
CA VAL A 152 6.07 -8.36 11.49
C VAL A 152 6.43 -9.45 12.50
N MET A 153 6.49 -10.71 12.10
CA MET A 153 6.98 -11.82 12.94
C MET A 153 8.52 -11.85 13.01
N CYS A 154 9.20 -11.23 12.05
CA CYS A 154 10.66 -11.19 12.01
C CYS A 154 11.24 -10.20 13.04
N SER A 155 12.54 -10.34 13.32
CA SER A 155 13.27 -9.43 14.20
C SER A 155 13.90 -8.29 13.41
N GLY A 156 13.79 -7.07 13.93
CA GLY A 156 14.43 -5.90 13.32
C GLY A 156 13.91 -5.62 11.91
N THR A 157 14.81 -5.58 10.93
CA THR A 157 14.54 -5.27 9.51
C THR A 157 14.67 -6.50 8.60
N GLN A 158 14.64 -7.70 9.16
CA GLN A 158 14.73 -8.92 8.37
C GLN A 158 13.48 -9.09 7.50
N ALA A 159 13.69 -9.52 6.27
CA ALA A 159 12.59 -9.93 5.39
C ALA A 159 12.06 -11.31 5.81
N ALA A 160 10.76 -11.51 5.66
CA ALA A 160 10.15 -12.82 5.90
C ALA A 160 10.60 -13.85 4.86
N GLU A 161 10.75 -15.09 5.30
CA GLU A 161 11.00 -16.22 4.41
C GLU A 161 9.74 -16.54 3.60
N ARG A 162 9.93 -17.01 2.38
CA ARG A 162 8.82 -17.40 1.49
C ARG A 162 7.91 -18.47 2.12
N SER A 163 8.48 -19.45 2.81
CA SER A 163 7.73 -20.50 3.51
C SER A 163 6.79 -19.93 4.57
N GLN A 164 7.23 -18.91 5.32
CA GLN A 164 6.39 -18.24 6.32
C GLN A 164 5.19 -17.53 5.68
N ILE A 165 5.40 -16.91 4.52
CA ILE A 165 4.32 -16.27 3.76
C ILE A 165 3.33 -17.33 3.27
N GLU A 166 3.83 -18.43 2.68
CA GLU A 166 3.01 -19.54 2.16
C GLU A 166 2.14 -20.21 3.25
N GLU A 167 2.66 -20.33 4.47
CA GLU A 167 1.91 -20.84 5.64
C GLU A 167 0.76 -19.90 6.05
N LEU A 168 0.91 -18.60 5.87
CA LEU A 168 -0.08 -17.60 6.25
C LEU A 168 -1.15 -17.34 5.17
N LEU A 169 -0.86 -17.61 3.90
CA LEU A 169 -1.80 -17.37 2.79
C LEU A 169 -3.21 -17.94 3.02
N PRO A 170 -3.36 -19.23 3.44
CA PRO A 170 -4.70 -19.80 3.63
C PRO A 170 -5.47 -19.23 4.82
N LEU A 171 -4.80 -18.52 5.72
CA LEU A 171 -5.41 -17.91 6.90
C LEU A 171 -6.00 -16.52 6.61
N VAL A 172 -5.66 -15.93 5.47
CA VAL A 172 -6.16 -14.59 5.11
C VAL A 172 -7.63 -14.69 4.70
N THR A 173 -8.44 -13.88 5.39
CA THR A 173 -9.84 -13.66 5.05
C THR A 173 -10.03 -12.23 4.53
N PHE A 174 -11.05 -12.02 3.73
CA PHE A 174 -11.43 -10.68 3.25
C PHE A 174 -12.93 -10.65 2.95
N GLN A 175 -13.45 -9.44 2.79
CA GLN A 175 -14.84 -9.20 2.39
C GLN A 175 -14.90 -8.04 1.38
N HIS A 176 -15.79 -8.14 0.41
CA HIS A 176 -16.17 -7.04 -0.46
C HIS A 176 -17.15 -6.12 0.29
N LEU A 177 -16.95 -4.80 0.19
CA LEU A 177 -17.77 -3.78 0.80
C LEU A 177 -18.72 -3.13 -0.21
#